data_e8008a9f9c2a84fb922229843d323f6b
#
_entry.id   e8008a9f9c2a84fb922229843d323f6b
#
_cell.length_a   1.000
_cell.length_b   1.000
_cell.length_c   1.000
_cell.angle_alpha   90.00
_cell.angle_beta   90.00
_cell.angle_gamma   90.00
#
_symmetry.space_group_name_H-M   'P 1'
#
loop_
_entity.id
_entity.type
_entity.pdbx_description
1 polymer ?
#
loop_
_entity_poly.entity_id
_entity_poly.type
_entity_poly.pdbx_seq_one_letter_code
_entity_poly.pdbx_strand_id
1 'polypeptide(L)'
;SEPLRAVFNHSHNLYVDGGDKAMQYGIGLSYNDESGVMKGSDRQIMSGNIDLTYRKNSLIFSNKFNVDLVNSKREPVEFSKFAEANPYYRKTNDDGTVSELLEPLDVAGEPIYNPLYLYNIVNNDATNDITLRDNFSIIWRFLQSFQLRGRIGISKLISQNEAFKSPSHPDFTGVDKKGSYSKNDSETFSYNGDITLTYGKVIKDRHQINAVGGWTFS
;
A
#
# COMPACT_ATOMS: atom_id res chain seq x y z
N SER A 1 -9.38 -26.75 14.15
CA SER A 1 -8.43 -25.78 13.67
C SER A 1 -9.08 -24.43 13.56
N GLU A 2 -8.46 -23.49 14.22
CA GLU A 2 -8.96 -22.14 14.35
C GLU A 2 -8.51 -21.30 13.17
N PRO A 3 -9.29 -20.28 12.73
CA PRO A 3 -8.88 -19.39 11.65
C PRO A 3 -7.74 -18.45 12.06
N LEU A 4 -7.49 -18.33 13.36
CA LEU A 4 -6.51 -17.42 13.94
C LEU A 4 -5.17 -18.11 14.19
N ARG A 5 -4.11 -17.30 14.18
CA ARG A 5 -2.75 -17.70 14.54
C ARG A 5 -2.10 -16.66 15.45
N ALA A 6 -1.13 -17.10 16.25
CA ALA A 6 -0.18 -16.17 16.83
C ALA A 6 0.73 -15.63 15.73
N VAL A 7 0.98 -14.33 15.71
CA VAL A 7 1.79 -13.68 14.69
C VAL A 7 2.98 -12.97 15.31
N PHE A 8 4.05 -12.89 14.53
CA PHE A 8 5.22 -12.10 14.84
C PHE A 8 5.48 -11.18 13.66
N ASN A 9 5.27 -9.89 13.88
CA ASN A 9 5.53 -8.85 12.89
C ASN A 9 6.88 -8.23 13.19
N HIS A 10 7.65 -7.92 12.14
CA HIS A 10 8.96 -7.33 12.30
C HIS A 10 9.22 -6.25 11.25
N SER A 11 10.06 -5.30 11.62
CA SER A 11 10.46 -4.17 10.79
C SER A 11 11.96 -3.94 10.91
N HIS A 12 12.60 -3.73 9.78
CA HIS A 12 14.02 -3.40 9.70
C HIS A 12 14.19 -2.11 8.90
N ASN A 13 14.99 -1.20 9.42
CA ASN A 13 15.28 0.06 8.77
C ASN A 13 16.77 0.32 8.78
N LEU A 14 17.31 0.73 7.64
CA LEU A 14 18.67 1.19 7.47
C LEU A 14 18.63 2.58 6.83
N TYR A 15 19.34 3.53 7.42
CA TYR A 15 19.50 4.86 6.87
C TYR A 15 20.95 5.29 6.93
N VAL A 16 21.44 5.80 5.81
CA VAL A 16 22.81 6.34 5.70
C VAL A 16 22.69 7.73 5.11
N ASP A 17 23.28 8.70 5.76
CA ASP A 17 23.36 10.07 5.27
C ASP A 17 24.78 10.62 5.35
N GLY A 18 25.04 11.64 4.56
CA GLY A 18 26.33 12.27 4.50
C GLY A 18 26.29 13.54 3.65
N GLY A 19 27.48 14.13 3.51
CA GLY A 19 27.67 15.30 2.70
C GLY A 19 28.31 16.47 3.43
N ASP A 20 28.24 17.63 2.82
CA ASP A 20 28.79 18.88 3.34
C ASP A 20 27.75 20.03 3.26
N LYS A 21 28.21 21.28 3.41
CA LYS A 21 27.32 22.45 3.29
C LYS A 21 26.73 22.64 1.89
N ALA A 22 27.42 22.18 0.85
CA ALA A 22 27.01 22.31 -0.53
C ALA A 22 26.13 21.14 -0.96
N MET A 23 26.47 19.93 -0.58
CA MET A 23 25.78 18.71 -0.99
C MET A 23 25.47 17.82 0.20
N GLN A 24 24.21 17.43 0.35
CA GLN A 24 23.75 16.48 1.35
C GLN A 24 22.96 15.37 0.67
N TYR A 25 23.16 14.15 1.09
CA TYR A 25 22.43 12.98 0.58
C TYR A 25 22.04 12.06 1.73
N GLY A 26 20.95 11.35 1.52
CA GLY A 26 20.49 10.30 2.41
C GLY A 26 19.93 9.15 1.58
N ILE A 27 20.17 7.93 2.02
CA ILE A 27 19.65 6.70 1.43
C ILE A 27 19.04 5.88 2.54
N GLY A 28 17.76 5.55 2.39
CA GLY A 28 17.02 4.73 3.32
C GLY A 28 16.53 3.47 2.66
N LEU A 29 16.54 2.38 3.40
CA LEU A 29 15.93 1.10 3.06
C LEU A 29 15.10 0.63 4.24
N SER A 30 13.91 0.14 3.98
CA SER A 30 13.05 -0.46 5.00
C SER A 30 12.40 -1.74 4.50
N TYR A 31 12.22 -2.67 5.40
CA TYR A 31 11.50 -3.91 5.19
C TYR A 31 10.55 -4.14 6.36
N ASN A 32 9.27 -4.33 6.05
CA ASN A 32 8.25 -4.69 7.02
C ASN A 32 7.59 -5.99 6.59
N ASP A 33 7.48 -6.92 7.52
CA ASP A 33 6.72 -8.16 7.37
C ASP A 33 5.57 -8.15 8.37
N GLU A 34 4.36 -8.10 7.86
CA GLU A 34 3.13 -7.98 8.62
C GLU A 34 2.25 -9.21 8.33
N SER A 35 2.25 -10.15 9.27
CA SER A 35 1.32 -11.28 9.23
C SER A 35 0.01 -10.91 9.92
N GLY A 36 -1.11 -11.15 9.23
CA GLY A 36 -2.43 -10.99 9.83
C GLY A 36 -2.74 -12.09 10.84
N VAL A 37 -3.57 -11.77 11.84
CA VAL A 37 -4.04 -12.76 12.82
C VAL A 37 -4.91 -13.86 12.20
N MET A 38 -5.56 -13.56 11.06
CA MET A 38 -6.19 -14.57 10.21
C MET A 38 -5.13 -15.30 9.41
N LYS A 39 -5.17 -16.62 9.42
CA LYS A 39 -4.26 -17.45 8.61
C LYS A 39 -4.45 -17.15 7.12
N GLY A 40 -3.36 -17.02 6.38
CA GLY A 40 -3.38 -16.72 4.93
C GLY A 40 -3.41 -15.23 4.60
N SER A 41 -3.53 -14.34 5.60
CA SER A 41 -3.41 -12.90 5.42
C SER A 41 -1.98 -12.46 5.77
N ASP A 42 -1.24 -11.97 4.78
CA ASP A 42 0.15 -11.55 4.94
C ASP A 42 0.41 -10.31 4.07
N ARG A 43 1.26 -9.41 4.56
CA ARG A 43 1.69 -8.23 3.84
C ARG A 43 3.18 -7.97 4.04
N GLN A 44 3.90 -7.84 2.95
CA GLN A 44 5.32 -7.50 2.94
C GLN A 44 5.50 -6.17 2.23
N ILE A 45 6.22 -5.26 2.86
CA ILE A 45 6.51 -3.94 2.33
C ILE A 45 8.03 -3.76 2.31
N MET A 46 8.57 -3.49 1.14
CA MET A 46 9.95 -3.08 0.96
C MET A 46 9.97 -1.67 0.40
N SER A 47 10.64 -0.75 1.09
CA SER A 47 10.73 0.64 0.66
C SER A 47 12.18 1.09 0.57
N GLY A 48 12.44 1.91 -0.45
CA GLY A 48 13.70 2.61 -0.63
C GLY A 48 13.48 4.09 -0.82
N ASN A 49 14.34 4.93 -0.25
CA ASN A 49 14.33 6.36 -0.52
C ASN A 49 15.73 6.91 -0.74
N ILE A 50 15.80 7.91 -1.60
CA ILE A 50 17.00 8.71 -1.85
C ILE A 50 16.60 10.18 -1.67
N ASP A 51 17.29 10.85 -0.77
CA ASP A 51 17.17 12.28 -0.52
C ASP A 51 18.45 12.96 -0.98
N LEU A 52 18.34 13.99 -1.82
CA LEU A 52 19.45 14.78 -2.30
C LEU A 52 19.16 16.26 -2.12
N THR A 53 20.09 16.99 -1.54
CA THR A 53 20.02 18.45 -1.47
C THR A 53 21.36 19.04 -1.93
N TYR A 54 21.31 19.92 -2.92
CA TYR A 54 22.46 20.63 -3.44
C TYR A 54 22.26 22.14 -3.30
N ARG A 55 23.22 22.82 -2.69
CA ARG A 55 23.19 24.27 -2.45
C ARG A 55 24.36 24.93 -3.18
N LYS A 56 24.04 25.90 -4.01
CA LYS A 56 25.07 26.70 -4.68
C LYS A 56 24.65 28.17 -4.69
N ASN A 57 25.37 29.01 -3.97
CA ASN A 57 25.06 30.45 -3.81
C ASN A 57 23.61 30.66 -3.29
N SER A 58 22.80 31.28 -4.11
CA SER A 58 21.40 31.59 -3.83
C SER A 58 20.42 30.50 -4.29
N LEU A 59 20.92 29.40 -4.83
CA LEU A 59 20.13 28.28 -5.34
C LEU A 59 20.20 27.09 -4.39
N ILE A 60 19.04 26.45 -4.15
CA ILE A 60 18.91 25.18 -3.45
C ILE A 60 18.09 24.25 -4.34
N PHE A 61 18.66 23.13 -4.70
CA PHE A 61 17.99 22.02 -5.38
C PHE A 61 17.76 20.92 -4.37
N SER A 62 16.57 20.34 -4.35
CA SER A 62 16.28 19.16 -3.54
C SER A 62 15.49 18.17 -4.39
N ASN A 63 15.87 16.90 -4.27
CA ASN A 63 15.14 15.80 -4.87
C ASN A 63 14.90 14.75 -3.79
N LYS A 64 13.71 14.19 -3.79
CA LYS A 64 13.32 13.09 -2.93
C LYS A 64 12.63 12.03 -3.76
N PHE A 65 13.34 10.93 -3.99
CA PHE A 65 12.84 9.76 -4.70
C PHE A 65 12.47 8.67 -3.69
N ASN A 66 11.30 8.04 -3.90
CA ASN A 66 10.85 6.91 -3.09
C ASN A 66 10.35 5.80 -4.00
N VAL A 67 10.63 4.57 -3.62
CA VAL A 67 10.06 3.35 -4.20
C VAL A 67 9.48 2.49 -3.10
N ASP A 68 8.24 2.02 -3.28
CA ASP A 68 7.58 1.09 -2.40
C ASP A 68 7.14 -0.14 -3.20
N LEU A 69 7.50 -1.32 -2.71
CA LEU A 69 7.07 -2.62 -3.22
C LEU A 69 6.20 -3.25 -2.14
N VAL A 70 4.95 -3.52 -2.46
CA VAL A 70 3.99 -4.11 -1.52
C VAL A 70 3.45 -5.40 -2.11
N ASN A 71 3.68 -6.50 -1.41
CA ASN A 71 3.07 -7.79 -1.72
C ASN A 71 2.07 -8.10 -0.60
N SER A 72 0.82 -8.33 -0.94
CA SER A 72 -0.21 -8.66 0.03
C SER A 72 -1.04 -9.87 -0.42
N LYS A 73 -1.43 -10.67 0.55
CA LYS A 73 -2.37 -11.77 0.39
C LYS A 73 -3.53 -11.56 1.34
N ARG A 74 -4.74 -11.84 0.85
CA ARG A 74 -5.94 -11.79 1.67
C ARG A 74 -6.26 -13.18 2.21
N GLU A 75 -6.86 -13.24 3.38
CA GLU A 75 -7.38 -14.46 3.95
C GLU A 75 -8.38 -15.14 2.99
N PRO A 76 -8.34 -16.46 2.84
CA PRO A 76 -9.21 -17.18 1.91
C PRO A 76 -10.68 -17.23 2.37
N VAL A 77 -10.95 -16.99 3.66
CA VAL A 77 -12.29 -16.97 4.26
C VAL A 77 -12.38 -15.86 5.28
N GLU A 78 -13.39 -15.00 5.16
CA GLU A 78 -13.64 -13.91 6.09
C GLU A 78 -13.94 -14.41 7.50
N PHE A 79 -13.50 -13.68 8.52
CA PHE A 79 -13.75 -14.01 9.93
C PHE A 79 -15.25 -14.14 10.26
N SER A 80 -16.10 -13.33 9.62
CA SER A 80 -17.56 -13.39 9.76
C SER A 80 -18.11 -14.79 9.54
N LYS A 81 -17.61 -15.51 8.54
CA LYS A 81 -18.05 -16.89 8.26
C LYS A 81 -17.75 -17.87 9.39
N PHE A 82 -16.65 -17.64 10.11
CA PHE A 82 -16.35 -18.45 11.30
C PHE A 82 -17.18 -18.04 12.51
N ALA A 83 -17.49 -16.75 12.67
CA ALA A 83 -18.29 -16.23 13.76
C ALA A 83 -19.77 -16.61 13.62
N GLU A 84 -20.29 -16.68 12.40
CA GLU A 84 -21.67 -17.07 12.07
C GLU A 84 -21.87 -18.59 12.11
N ALA A 85 -20.78 -19.37 12.05
CA ALA A 85 -20.85 -20.82 12.03
C ALA A 85 -21.43 -21.37 13.35
N ASN A 86 -22.48 -22.16 13.26
CA ASN A 86 -23.14 -22.76 14.42
C ASN A 86 -22.22 -23.80 15.09
N PRO A 87 -21.82 -23.61 16.39
CA PRO A 87 -20.88 -24.47 17.07
C PRO A 87 -21.43 -25.86 17.38
N TYR A 88 -22.71 -26.09 17.29
CA TYR A 88 -23.36 -27.40 17.58
C TYR A 88 -23.28 -28.38 16.41
N TYR A 89 -22.94 -27.91 15.20
CA TYR A 89 -22.80 -28.80 14.05
C TYR A 89 -21.41 -29.45 13.98
N ARG A 90 -21.40 -30.66 13.42
CA ARG A 90 -20.16 -31.43 13.28
C ARG A 90 -19.27 -30.81 12.23
N LYS A 91 -18.03 -30.49 12.61
CA LYS A 91 -17.01 -29.93 11.74
C LYS A 91 -16.34 -30.93 10.81
N THR A 92 -16.37 -32.22 11.24
CA THR A 92 -15.68 -33.33 10.57
C THR A 92 -16.60 -34.49 10.35
N ASN A 93 -16.39 -35.22 9.27
CA ASN A 93 -17.00 -36.49 8.97
C ASN A 93 -16.48 -37.59 9.90
N ASP A 94 -17.11 -38.81 9.87
CA ASP A 94 -16.72 -39.92 10.70
C ASP A 94 -15.32 -40.49 10.37
N ASP A 95 -14.82 -40.25 9.17
CA ASP A 95 -13.47 -40.55 8.71
C ASP A 95 -12.41 -39.51 9.11
N GLY A 96 -12.78 -38.44 9.80
CA GLY A 96 -11.90 -37.37 10.25
C GLY A 96 -11.65 -36.26 9.20
N THR A 97 -12.21 -36.39 8.02
CA THR A 97 -12.12 -35.30 7.01
C THR A 97 -13.01 -34.12 7.38
N VAL A 98 -12.67 -32.92 6.93
CA VAL A 98 -13.50 -31.72 7.15
C VAL A 98 -14.76 -31.82 6.32
N SER A 99 -15.93 -31.71 6.97
CA SER A 99 -17.21 -31.74 6.27
C SER A 99 -17.35 -30.51 5.35
N GLU A 100 -17.87 -30.72 4.16
CA GLU A 100 -18.14 -29.62 3.21
C GLU A 100 -19.24 -28.69 3.73
N LEU A 101 -20.31 -29.28 4.28
CA LEU A 101 -21.44 -28.54 4.83
C LEU A 101 -21.47 -28.66 6.35
N LEU A 102 -21.84 -27.57 7.03
CA LEU A 102 -22.25 -27.59 8.43
C LEU A 102 -23.74 -28.00 8.53
N GLU A 103 -24.57 -27.38 7.70
CA GLU A 103 -26.00 -27.69 7.58
C GLU A 103 -26.35 -27.92 6.12
N PRO A 104 -27.16 -28.95 5.81
CA PRO A 104 -27.59 -29.19 4.44
C PRO A 104 -28.38 -28.01 3.86
N LEU A 105 -29.26 -27.43 4.68
CA LEU A 105 -30.11 -26.29 4.31
C LEU A 105 -30.35 -25.43 5.55
N ASP A 106 -30.28 -24.12 5.38
CA ASP A 106 -30.73 -23.16 6.38
C ASP A 106 -32.26 -22.94 6.34
N VAL A 107 -32.75 -21.95 7.11
CA VAL A 107 -34.16 -21.56 7.15
C VAL A 107 -34.67 -21.03 5.80
N ALA A 108 -33.77 -20.52 4.96
CA ALA A 108 -34.07 -20.02 3.63
C ALA A 108 -33.94 -21.09 2.52
N GLY A 109 -33.46 -22.30 2.89
CA GLY A 109 -33.27 -23.39 1.95
C GLY A 109 -31.88 -23.36 1.26
N GLU A 110 -30.93 -22.58 1.79
CA GLU A 110 -29.58 -22.48 1.26
C GLU A 110 -28.60 -23.34 2.07
N PRO A 111 -27.60 -23.99 1.42
CA PRO A 111 -26.60 -24.80 2.12
C PRO A 111 -25.63 -23.90 2.91
N ILE A 112 -25.38 -24.28 4.16
CA ILE A 112 -24.36 -23.60 5.00
C ILE A 112 -23.04 -24.35 4.91
N TYR A 113 -22.10 -23.76 4.20
CA TYR A 113 -20.77 -24.32 3.99
C TYR A 113 -19.91 -24.18 5.25
N ASN A 114 -19.11 -25.20 5.49
CA ASN A 114 -18.15 -25.21 6.58
C ASN A 114 -16.99 -24.23 6.26
N PRO A 115 -16.74 -23.20 7.09
CA PRO A 115 -15.63 -22.27 6.87
C PRO A 115 -14.26 -22.95 6.85
N LEU A 116 -14.10 -24.07 7.56
CA LEU A 116 -12.86 -24.86 7.54
C LEU A 116 -12.66 -25.57 6.20
N TYR A 117 -13.73 -26.03 5.58
CA TYR A 117 -13.70 -26.60 4.23
C TYR A 117 -13.30 -25.54 3.23
N LEU A 118 -13.95 -24.35 3.27
CA LEU A 118 -13.62 -23.22 2.41
C LEU A 118 -12.16 -22.76 2.58
N TYR A 119 -11.65 -22.81 3.81
CA TYR A 119 -10.25 -22.50 4.11
C TYR A 119 -9.26 -23.49 3.49
N ASN A 120 -9.62 -24.77 3.43
CA ASN A 120 -8.76 -25.84 2.89
C ASN A 120 -8.79 -25.93 1.35
N ILE A 121 -9.75 -25.28 0.70
CA ILE A 121 -9.76 -25.17 -0.76
C ILE A 121 -8.65 -24.23 -1.20
N VAL A 122 -7.95 -24.60 -2.26
CA VAL A 122 -6.89 -23.76 -2.84
C VAL A 122 -7.51 -22.53 -3.49
N ASN A 123 -7.51 -21.43 -2.79
CA ASN A 123 -7.86 -20.11 -3.30
C ASN A 123 -6.65 -19.18 -3.14
N ASN A 124 -6.52 -18.22 -4.01
CA ASN A 124 -5.48 -17.19 -3.95
C ASN A 124 -6.10 -15.83 -4.26
N ASP A 125 -5.87 -14.86 -3.42
CA ASP A 125 -6.18 -13.44 -3.63
C ASP A 125 -4.95 -12.65 -3.23
N ALA A 126 -4.19 -12.22 -4.22
CA ALA A 126 -2.90 -11.57 -4.05
C ALA A 126 -2.86 -10.24 -4.80
N THR A 127 -2.25 -9.24 -4.18
CA THR A 127 -2.00 -7.93 -4.77
C THR A 127 -0.52 -7.61 -4.68
N ASN A 128 0.05 -7.19 -5.81
CA ASN A 128 1.41 -6.71 -5.92
C ASN A 128 1.38 -5.27 -6.41
N ASP A 129 1.84 -4.34 -5.58
CA ASP A 129 1.88 -2.93 -5.88
C ASP A 129 3.33 -2.43 -5.95
N ILE A 130 3.62 -1.63 -6.98
CA ILE A 130 4.86 -0.88 -7.11
C ILE A 130 4.50 0.59 -7.18
N THR A 131 4.96 1.37 -6.21
CA THR A 131 4.77 2.81 -6.19
C THR A 131 6.11 3.52 -6.34
N LEU A 132 6.22 4.36 -7.36
CA LEU A 132 7.36 5.25 -7.58
C LEU A 132 6.91 6.69 -7.33
N ARG A 133 7.63 7.44 -6.51
CA ARG A 133 7.37 8.87 -6.27
C ARG A 133 8.67 9.64 -6.36
N ASP A 134 8.65 10.70 -7.15
CA ASP A 134 9.75 11.64 -7.25
C ASP A 134 9.27 13.07 -6.98
N ASN A 135 9.92 13.75 -6.06
CA ASN A 135 9.61 15.11 -5.69
C ASN A 135 10.87 15.96 -5.86
N PHE A 136 10.81 16.84 -6.82
CA PHE A 136 11.86 17.81 -7.09
C PHE A 136 11.46 19.21 -6.63
N SER A 137 12.37 19.93 -6.04
CA SER A 137 12.18 21.34 -5.68
C SER A 137 13.41 22.18 -5.97
N ILE A 138 13.17 23.41 -6.36
CA ILE A 138 14.18 24.45 -6.53
C ILE A 138 13.75 25.69 -5.74
N ILE A 139 14.69 26.24 -4.99
CA ILE A 139 14.52 27.54 -4.32
C ILE A 139 15.63 28.45 -4.82
N TRP A 140 15.23 29.58 -5.35
CA TRP A 140 16.13 30.63 -5.82
C TRP A 140 15.86 31.92 -5.06
N ARG A 141 16.88 32.42 -4.35
CA ARG A 141 16.84 33.70 -3.65
C ARG A 141 17.60 34.71 -4.45
N PHE A 142 16.95 35.77 -4.87
CA PHE A 142 17.54 36.82 -5.71
C PHE A 142 17.13 38.23 -5.24
N LEU A 143 17.93 39.24 -5.59
CA LEU A 143 17.70 40.62 -5.22
C LEU A 143 17.40 40.82 -3.71
N GLN A 144 18.00 40.04 -2.85
CA GLN A 144 17.88 40.08 -1.36
C GLN A 144 16.45 40.04 -0.79
N SER A 145 15.45 40.40 -1.58
CA SER A 145 14.04 40.53 -1.15
C SER A 145 13.12 39.50 -1.81
N PHE A 146 13.60 38.76 -2.79
CA PHE A 146 12.78 37.84 -3.56
C PHE A 146 13.22 36.39 -3.39
N GLN A 147 12.23 35.48 -3.25
CA GLN A 147 12.43 34.05 -3.31
C GLN A 147 11.45 33.42 -4.29
N LEU A 148 11.98 32.75 -5.30
CA LEU A 148 11.20 31.87 -6.19
C LEU A 148 11.36 30.45 -5.72
N ARG A 149 10.24 29.74 -5.56
CA ARG A 149 10.20 28.30 -5.28
C ARG A 149 9.42 27.62 -6.40
N GLY A 150 10.00 26.58 -6.97
CA GLY A 150 9.31 25.66 -7.85
C GLY A 150 9.33 24.25 -7.24
N ARG A 151 8.23 23.53 -7.35
CA ARG A 151 8.12 22.12 -6.96
C ARG A 151 7.41 21.35 -8.03
N ILE A 152 7.84 20.12 -8.27
CA ILE A 152 7.16 19.16 -9.12
C ILE A 152 7.19 17.79 -8.44
N GLY A 153 6.05 17.15 -8.36
CA GLY A 153 5.88 15.81 -7.89
C GLY A 153 5.35 14.92 -9.01
N ILE A 154 5.93 13.74 -9.13
CA ILE A 154 5.51 12.69 -10.06
C ILE A 154 5.29 11.42 -9.26
N SER A 155 4.18 10.72 -9.55
CA SER A 155 3.90 9.42 -8.95
C SER A 155 3.41 8.45 -10.00
N LYS A 156 3.94 7.22 -9.96
CA LYS A 156 3.44 6.10 -10.74
C LYS A 156 3.14 4.94 -9.81
N LEU A 157 1.89 4.45 -9.87
CA LEU A 157 1.45 3.23 -9.22
C LEU A 157 1.21 2.17 -10.30
N ILE A 158 1.83 1.01 -10.13
CA ILE A 158 1.57 -0.20 -10.90
C ILE A 158 0.98 -1.20 -9.92
N SER A 159 -0.25 -1.66 -10.17
CA SER A 159 -0.95 -2.60 -9.31
C SER A 159 -1.36 -3.82 -10.10
N GLN A 160 -1.04 -5.00 -9.59
CA GLN A 160 -1.41 -6.28 -10.16
C GLN A 160 -2.20 -7.07 -9.11
N ASN A 161 -3.45 -7.37 -9.45
CA ASN A 161 -4.34 -8.19 -8.64
C ASN A 161 -4.55 -9.54 -9.31
N GLU A 162 -4.37 -10.61 -8.56
CA GLU A 162 -4.63 -11.98 -9.00
C GLU A 162 -5.61 -12.64 -8.04
N ALA A 163 -6.73 -13.13 -8.55
CA ALA A 163 -7.69 -13.91 -7.78
C ALA A 163 -7.96 -15.24 -8.46
N PHE A 164 -7.78 -16.31 -7.71
CA PHE A 164 -8.08 -17.68 -8.12
C PHE A 164 -9.09 -18.31 -7.16
N LYS A 165 -10.17 -18.85 -7.72
CA LYS A 165 -11.11 -19.70 -7.01
C LYS A 165 -11.06 -21.12 -7.57
N SER A 166 -10.88 -22.10 -6.69
CA SER A 166 -10.86 -23.53 -7.02
C SER A 166 -12.15 -23.98 -7.70
N PRO A 167 -12.08 -24.96 -8.62
CA PRO A 167 -13.28 -25.65 -9.13
C PRO A 167 -14.17 -26.25 -8.03
N SER A 168 -13.59 -26.59 -6.88
CA SER A 168 -14.33 -27.12 -5.72
C SER A 168 -14.99 -26.04 -4.85
N HIS A 169 -14.89 -24.76 -5.26
CA HIS A 169 -15.55 -23.68 -4.51
C HIS A 169 -17.07 -23.76 -4.66
N PRO A 170 -17.86 -23.50 -3.60
CA PRO A 170 -19.31 -23.56 -3.63
C PRO A 170 -19.98 -22.76 -4.74
N ASP A 171 -19.39 -21.62 -5.13
CA ASP A 171 -19.87 -20.79 -6.23
C ASP A 171 -20.03 -21.54 -7.56
N PHE A 172 -19.41 -22.73 -7.68
CA PHE A 172 -19.43 -23.57 -8.88
C PHE A 172 -20.27 -24.84 -8.73
N THR A 173 -21.00 -24.97 -7.62
CA THR A 173 -21.94 -26.07 -7.40
C THR A 173 -23.15 -25.90 -8.31
N GLY A 174 -23.46 -26.93 -9.08
CA GLY A 174 -24.64 -26.92 -9.98
C GLY A 174 -24.52 -26.04 -11.23
N VAL A 175 -23.34 -25.46 -11.52
CA VAL A 175 -23.08 -24.68 -12.72
C VAL A 175 -22.04 -25.35 -13.62
N ASP A 176 -22.09 -25.08 -14.92
CA ASP A 176 -21.15 -25.67 -15.90
C ASP A 176 -19.74 -25.12 -15.73
N LYS A 177 -19.59 -23.85 -15.35
CA LYS A 177 -18.31 -23.21 -15.11
C LYS A 177 -17.64 -23.78 -13.87
N LYS A 178 -16.44 -24.28 -13.99
CA LYS A 178 -15.63 -24.83 -12.89
C LYS A 178 -14.39 -23.98 -12.66
N GLY A 179 -14.36 -23.34 -11.49
CA GLY A 179 -13.27 -22.45 -11.11
C GLY A 179 -13.28 -21.09 -11.79
N SER A 180 -12.48 -20.16 -11.27
CA SER A 180 -12.25 -18.86 -11.90
C SER A 180 -10.82 -18.40 -11.63
N TYR A 181 -10.27 -17.74 -12.62
CA TYR A 181 -9.02 -17.00 -12.50
C TYR A 181 -9.23 -15.61 -13.09
N SER A 182 -8.89 -14.59 -12.33
CA SER A 182 -8.85 -13.23 -12.82
C SER A 182 -7.48 -12.62 -12.52
N LYS A 183 -6.97 -11.88 -13.49
CA LYS A 183 -5.78 -11.06 -13.35
C LYS A 183 -6.13 -9.68 -13.86
N ASN A 184 -5.89 -8.68 -13.01
CA ASN A 184 -6.12 -7.29 -13.34
C ASN A 184 -4.83 -6.51 -13.12
N ASP A 185 -4.32 -5.91 -14.19
CA ASP A 185 -3.16 -5.03 -14.17
C ASP A 185 -3.65 -3.59 -14.36
N SER A 186 -3.24 -2.69 -13.50
CA SER A 186 -3.57 -1.27 -13.60
C SER A 186 -2.34 -0.40 -13.41
N GLU A 187 -2.28 0.69 -14.15
CA GLU A 187 -1.27 1.72 -13.99
C GLU A 187 -1.94 3.07 -13.78
N THR A 188 -1.47 3.78 -12.76
CA THR A 188 -1.89 5.15 -12.50
C THR A 188 -0.68 6.05 -12.51
N PHE A 189 -0.74 7.09 -13.33
CA PHE A 189 0.28 8.13 -13.37
C PHE A 189 -0.34 9.44 -12.91
N SER A 190 0.34 10.14 -12.01
CA SER A 190 -0.07 11.45 -11.54
C SER A 190 1.11 12.39 -11.43
N TYR A 191 0.85 13.66 -11.64
CA TYR A 191 1.82 14.72 -11.45
C TYR A 191 1.14 15.94 -10.83
N ASN A 192 1.91 16.69 -10.09
CA ASN A 192 1.47 17.96 -9.53
C ASN A 192 2.66 18.88 -9.39
N GLY A 193 2.40 20.18 -9.37
CA GLY A 193 3.46 21.13 -9.16
C GLY A 193 2.95 22.51 -8.77
N ASP A 194 3.87 23.31 -8.26
CA ASP A 194 3.60 24.70 -7.94
C ASP A 194 4.84 25.57 -8.16
N ILE A 195 4.56 26.83 -8.45
CA ILE A 195 5.55 27.91 -8.49
C ILE A 195 5.06 29.01 -7.56
N THR A 196 5.91 29.44 -6.64
CA THR A 196 5.59 30.48 -5.66
C THR A 196 6.67 31.54 -5.67
N LEU A 197 6.27 32.79 -5.83
CA LEU A 197 7.13 33.97 -5.69
C LEU A 197 6.80 34.66 -4.38
N THR A 198 7.80 34.83 -3.54
CA THR A 198 7.69 35.58 -2.28
C THR A 198 8.54 36.83 -2.35
N TYR A 199 7.97 37.92 -1.95
CA TYR A 199 8.67 39.20 -1.74
C TYR A 199 8.62 39.55 -0.25
N GLY A 200 9.76 39.94 0.31
CA GLY A 200 9.83 40.39 1.70
C GLY A 200 10.89 41.50 1.85
N LYS A 201 10.48 42.64 2.41
CA LYS A 201 11.40 43.74 2.64
C LYS A 201 11.00 44.53 3.88
N VAL A 202 12.02 44.88 4.67
CA VAL A 202 11.89 45.84 5.77
C VAL A 202 12.32 47.22 5.25
N ILE A 203 11.45 48.22 5.39
CA ILE A 203 11.67 49.59 4.96
C ILE A 203 11.87 50.47 6.20
N LYS A 204 13.00 51.18 6.24
CA LYS A 204 13.36 52.09 7.35
C LYS A 204 13.25 51.48 8.72
N ASP A 205 13.55 50.19 8.86
CA ASP A 205 13.48 49.39 10.11
C ASP A 205 12.14 49.46 10.88
N ARG A 206 11.08 49.94 10.23
CA ARG A 206 9.75 50.13 10.84
C ARG A 206 8.61 49.47 10.09
N HIS A 207 8.74 49.31 8.80
CA HIS A 207 7.67 48.77 7.96
C HIS A 207 8.12 47.48 7.29
N GLN A 208 7.45 46.39 7.59
CA GLN A 208 7.67 45.10 6.93
C GLN A 208 6.58 44.89 5.89
N ILE A 209 7.00 44.70 4.62
CA ILE A 209 6.12 44.33 3.52
C ILE A 209 6.40 42.92 3.12
N ASN A 210 5.36 42.07 3.10
CA ASN A 210 5.43 40.70 2.59
C ASN A 210 4.32 40.50 1.55
N ALA A 211 4.68 39.92 0.42
CA ALA A 211 3.75 39.57 -0.64
C ALA A 211 4.08 38.16 -1.16
N VAL A 212 3.07 37.35 -1.42
CA VAL A 212 3.21 36.02 -1.96
C VAL A 212 2.23 35.84 -3.11
N GLY A 213 2.72 35.38 -4.24
CA GLY A 213 1.92 34.97 -5.39
C GLY A 213 2.36 33.60 -5.87
N GLY A 214 1.43 32.78 -6.35
CA GLY A 214 1.78 31.45 -6.80
C GLY A 214 0.75 30.86 -7.75
N TRP A 215 1.16 29.79 -8.42
CA TRP A 215 0.35 29.01 -9.33
C TRP A 215 0.59 27.51 -9.09
N THR A 216 -0.49 26.73 -9.17
CA THR A 216 -0.46 25.27 -9.00
C THR A 216 -1.05 24.60 -10.24
N PHE A 217 -0.57 23.39 -10.53
CA PHE A 217 -1.08 22.53 -11.61
C PHE A 217 -1.07 21.07 -11.19
N SER A 218 -1.97 20.26 -11.75
CA SER A 218 -2.08 18.80 -11.54
C SER A 218 -2.71 18.15 -12.78
#